data_5837ba2d9bcca826ad6ad259b5d9d3ae
#
_entry.id   5837ba2d9bcca826ad6ad259b5d9d3ae
#
_cell.length_a   1.000
_cell.length_b   1.000
_cell.length_c   1.000
_cell.angle_alpha   90.00
_cell.angle_beta   90.00
_cell.angle_gamma   90.00
#
_symmetry.space_group_name_H-M   'P 1'
#
loop_
_entity.id
_entity.type
_entity.pdbx_description
1 polymer ?
#
loop_
_entity_poly.entity_id
_entity_poly.type
_entity_poly.pdbx_seq_one_letter_code
_entity_poly.pdbx_strand_id
1 'polypeptide(L)'
;DHRDLHSFPTRRSSDLSKRRSLINAYRNQDKDNLEIMVGNFNDIAAGISEQYDYVTLIGVLEYGECYIPGDNSYQVFLEKIKHLLKPDGQVLIAIENQLGLKYFAGCREDHVGRYFEGIEGYTNTSGVRTFSKKAITNLLLESGYDNVQFYYPYPDYKLPTTIYTDDFLPAKGELSNNARNFDGDRMVLFDETKVWDTVLEAGLFPEFSNSFFITAVKRE
;
A
#
# COMPACT_ATOMS: atom_id res chain seq x y z
N ASP A 1 -17.87 -8.38 38.42
CA ASP A 1 -17.41 -7.34 37.53
C ASP A 1 -16.63 -8.00 36.37
N HIS A 2 -17.35 -8.49 35.36
CA HIS A 2 -16.78 -9.24 34.24
C HIS A 2 -16.83 -8.44 32.93
N ARG A 3 -16.72 -7.11 32.99
CA ARG A 3 -16.88 -6.24 31.79
C ARG A 3 -15.60 -5.95 31.03
N ASP A 4 -14.43 -6.38 31.48
CA ASP A 4 -13.14 -5.96 30.89
C ASP A 4 -12.48 -6.99 29.97
N LEU A 5 -13.14 -8.11 29.65
CA LEU A 5 -12.56 -9.17 28.83
C LEU A 5 -12.87 -9.10 27.33
N HIS A 6 -13.63 -8.09 26.87
CA HIS A 6 -14.04 -7.95 25.46
C HIS A 6 -13.98 -6.52 24.92
N SER A 7 -13.00 -5.72 25.36
CA SER A 7 -12.74 -4.48 24.64
C SER A 7 -12.08 -4.81 23.29
N PHE A 8 -12.89 -5.02 22.27
CA PHE A 8 -12.37 -5.06 20.89
C PHE A 8 -11.71 -3.71 20.61
N PRO A 9 -10.52 -3.71 19.97
CA PRO A 9 -9.84 -2.47 19.65
C PRO A 9 -10.76 -1.59 18.79
N THR A 10 -10.88 -0.32 19.16
CA THR A 10 -11.62 0.66 18.36
C THR A 10 -10.94 0.83 17.02
N ARG A 11 -11.73 0.75 15.95
CA ARG A 11 -11.27 0.95 14.57
C ARG A 11 -11.79 2.27 14.05
N ARG A 12 -10.90 3.05 13.45
CA ARG A 12 -11.27 4.27 12.72
C ARG A 12 -10.97 4.10 11.24
N SER A 13 -11.88 4.56 10.40
CA SER A 13 -11.72 4.59 8.95
C SER A 13 -12.04 5.97 8.43
N SER A 14 -11.23 6.49 7.52
CA SER A 14 -11.50 7.76 6.84
C SER A 14 -11.60 7.54 5.33
N ASP A 15 -12.52 8.26 4.69
CA ASP A 15 -12.72 8.24 3.23
C ASP A 15 -13.16 9.64 2.78
N LEU A 16 -12.67 10.11 1.64
CA LEU A 16 -13.13 11.34 0.99
C LEU A 16 -14.56 11.22 0.45
N SER A 17 -14.99 10.01 0.12
CA SER A 17 -16.30 9.76 -0.47
C SER A 17 -17.37 9.55 0.58
N LYS A 18 -18.24 10.55 0.77
CA LYS A 18 -19.43 10.43 1.61
C LYS A 18 -20.28 9.19 1.26
N ARG A 19 -20.43 8.87 -0.03
CA ARG A 19 -21.20 7.70 -0.48
C ARG A 19 -20.56 6.38 -0.02
N ARG A 20 -19.26 6.23 -0.16
CA ARG A 20 -18.53 5.02 0.30
C ARG A 20 -18.59 4.90 1.81
N SER A 21 -18.40 5.99 2.53
CA SER A 21 -18.50 6.02 3.98
C SER A 21 -19.89 5.62 4.48
N LEU A 22 -20.96 6.09 3.86
CA LEU A 22 -22.34 5.69 4.19
C LEU A 22 -22.58 4.20 3.92
N ILE A 23 -22.05 3.66 2.81
CA ILE A 23 -22.15 2.22 2.51
C ILE A 23 -21.36 1.41 3.54
N ASN A 24 -20.17 1.89 3.94
CA ASN A 24 -19.34 1.24 4.96
C ASN A 24 -20.08 1.24 6.32
N ALA A 25 -20.63 2.37 6.72
CA ALA A 25 -21.41 2.49 7.95
C ALA A 25 -22.63 1.55 7.94
N TYR A 26 -23.36 1.49 6.85
CA TYR A 26 -24.50 0.58 6.72
C TYR A 26 -24.10 -0.89 6.80
N ARG A 27 -23.01 -1.28 6.14
CA ARG A 27 -22.50 -2.67 6.15
C ARG A 27 -22.00 -3.12 7.51
N ASN A 28 -21.57 -2.19 8.34
CA ASN A 28 -20.95 -2.45 9.64
C ASN A 28 -21.79 -1.87 10.80
N GLN A 29 -23.09 -1.64 10.60
CA GLN A 29 -23.97 -1.05 11.62
C GLN A 29 -24.12 -1.90 12.90
N ASP A 30 -23.71 -3.18 12.82
CA ASP A 30 -23.66 -4.12 13.94
C ASP A 30 -22.35 -4.02 14.76
N LYS A 31 -21.40 -3.16 14.34
CA LYS A 31 -20.10 -2.97 15.00
C LYS A 31 -20.15 -1.72 15.86
N ASP A 32 -20.02 -1.88 17.16
CA ASP A 32 -19.93 -0.80 18.15
C ASP A 32 -18.50 -0.25 18.32
N ASN A 33 -17.51 -0.95 17.78
CA ASN A 33 -16.09 -0.61 17.85
C ASN A 33 -15.53 0.01 16.54
N LEU A 34 -16.39 0.47 15.63
CA LEU A 34 -15.99 1.09 14.36
C LEU A 34 -16.48 2.54 14.31
N GLU A 35 -15.56 3.47 14.13
CA GLU A 35 -15.84 4.87 13.83
C GLU A 35 -15.44 5.19 12.39
N ILE A 36 -16.33 5.84 11.63
CA ILE A 36 -16.11 6.19 10.22
C ILE A 36 -16.13 7.71 10.09
N MET A 37 -15.04 8.28 9.58
CA MET A 37 -14.88 9.70 9.34
C MET A 37 -14.91 10.00 7.85
N VAL A 38 -15.48 11.14 7.47
CA VAL A 38 -15.57 11.61 6.09
C VAL A 38 -14.87 12.94 5.96
N GLY A 39 -13.85 13.00 5.13
CA GLY A 39 -13.11 14.25 4.89
C GLY A 39 -11.69 14.02 4.39
N ASN A 40 -10.99 15.11 4.13
CA ASN A 40 -9.57 15.03 3.81
C ASN A 40 -8.80 14.54 5.05
N PHE A 41 -7.91 13.60 4.83
CA PHE A 41 -7.08 13.03 5.91
C PHE A 41 -6.31 14.11 6.70
N ASN A 42 -5.81 15.15 6.01
CA ASN A 42 -5.09 16.25 6.65
C ASN A 42 -5.93 16.94 7.75
N ASP A 43 -7.21 17.13 7.48
CA ASP A 43 -8.14 17.79 8.41
C ASP A 43 -8.59 16.83 9.52
N ILE A 44 -8.86 15.58 9.14
CA ILE A 44 -9.25 14.52 10.08
C ILE A 44 -8.13 14.24 11.09
N ALA A 45 -6.90 14.08 10.61
CA ALA A 45 -5.75 13.76 11.45
C ALA A 45 -5.48 14.81 12.54
N ALA A 46 -5.76 16.09 12.24
CA ALA A 46 -5.63 17.18 13.21
C ALA A 46 -6.62 17.08 14.39
N GLY A 47 -7.74 16.40 14.20
CA GLY A 47 -8.76 16.20 15.23
C GLY A 47 -8.63 14.88 16.02
N ILE A 48 -7.70 14.00 15.65
CA ILE A 48 -7.50 12.71 16.33
C ILE A 48 -6.44 12.90 17.41
N SER A 49 -6.83 12.71 18.66
CA SER A 49 -5.93 12.74 19.83
C SER A 49 -5.46 11.36 20.28
N GLU A 50 -6.15 10.31 19.89
CA GLU A 50 -5.83 8.94 20.27
C GLU A 50 -4.69 8.38 19.42
N GLN A 51 -3.96 7.45 20.02
CA GLN A 51 -2.89 6.70 19.35
C GLN A 51 -3.26 5.23 19.23
N TYR A 52 -2.77 4.61 18.16
CA TYR A 52 -3.11 3.26 17.76
C TYR A 52 -1.86 2.37 17.73
N ASP A 53 -2.07 1.08 17.95
CA ASP A 53 -1.02 0.07 17.79
C ASP A 53 -0.68 -0.11 16.31
N TYR A 54 -1.69 0.03 15.44
CA TYR A 54 -1.54 -0.12 13.98
C TYR A 54 -2.29 0.98 13.23
N VAL A 55 -1.66 1.50 12.18
CA VAL A 55 -2.33 2.33 11.16
C VAL A 55 -2.15 1.66 9.80
N THR A 56 -3.23 1.46 9.06
CA THR A 56 -3.20 0.81 7.74
C THR A 56 -3.40 1.81 6.61
N LEU A 57 -2.58 1.72 5.58
CA LEU A 57 -2.63 2.50 4.34
C LEU A 57 -2.73 1.52 3.17
N ILE A 58 -3.94 1.07 2.87
CA ILE A 58 -4.19 0.07 1.83
C ILE A 58 -4.69 0.78 0.57
N GLY A 59 -3.83 0.95 -0.44
CA GLY A 59 -4.16 1.73 -1.64
C GLY A 59 -4.44 3.20 -1.31
N VAL A 60 -3.59 3.82 -0.49
CA VAL A 60 -3.79 5.19 0.04
C VAL A 60 -2.53 6.05 -0.10
N LEU A 61 -1.35 5.48 0.18
CA LEU A 61 -0.10 6.26 0.21
C LEU A 61 0.21 6.90 -1.14
N GLU A 62 -0.13 6.25 -2.23
CA GLU A 62 0.08 6.73 -3.60
C GLU A 62 -0.58 8.10 -3.86
N TYR A 63 -1.62 8.43 -3.11
CA TYR A 63 -2.35 9.72 -3.20
C TYR A 63 -1.84 10.79 -2.22
N GLY A 64 -0.67 10.61 -1.62
CA GLY A 64 -0.12 11.52 -0.61
C GLY A 64 -0.11 12.98 -1.04
N GLU A 65 0.21 13.28 -2.30
CA GLU A 65 0.17 14.64 -2.87
C GLU A 65 -1.25 15.22 -2.94
N CYS A 66 -2.28 14.38 -3.03
CA CYS A 66 -3.67 14.84 -3.03
C CYS A 66 -4.15 15.24 -1.62
N TYR A 67 -3.56 14.65 -0.58
CA TYR A 67 -3.93 14.92 0.80
C TYR A 67 -3.14 16.07 1.41
N ILE A 68 -1.86 16.19 1.06
CA ILE A 68 -0.92 17.15 1.62
C ILE A 68 -0.39 18.03 0.48
N PRO A 69 -0.73 19.33 0.46
CA PRO A 69 -0.19 20.25 -0.55
C PRO A 69 1.26 20.60 -0.26
N GLY A 70 2.02 20.90 -1.31
CA GLY A 70 3.39 21.42 -1.22
C GLY A 70 4.47 20.37 -1.45
N ASP A 71 5.72 20.78 -1.27
CA ASP A 71 6.88 19.91 -1.42
C ASP A 71 6.93 18.88 -0.28
N ASN A 72 7.51 17.70 -0.56
CA ASN A 72 7.65 16.61 0.41
C ASN A 72 6.32 16.05 0.96
N SER A 73 5.25 16.13 0.18
CA SER A 73 3.89 15.72 0.58
C SER A 73 3.83 14.32 1.19
N TYR A 74 4.53 13.34 0.61
CA TYR A 74 4.57 11.95 1.10
C TYR A 74 5.26 11.83 2.47
N GLN A 75 6.36 12.55 2.66
CA GLN A 75 7.05 12.58 3.95
C GLN A 75 6.16 13.19 5.02
N VAL A 76 5.57 14.35 4.76
CA VAL A 76 4.64 15.03 5.68
C VAL A 76 3.42 14.16 5.98
N PHE A 77 2.91 13.43 4.98
CA PHE A 77 1.80 12.49 5.17
C PHE A 77 2.19 11.37 6.15
N LEU A 78 3.34 10.73 5.94
CA LEU A 78 3.85 9.67 6.82
C LEU A 78 4.20 10.18 8.23
N GLU A 79 4.71 11.38 8.36
CA GLU A 79 4.94 12.02 9.67
C GLU A 79 3.63 12.23 10.44
N LYS A 80 2.55 12.63 9.77
CA LYS A 80 1.21 12.72 10.39
C LYS A 80 0.70 11.34 10.82
N ILE A 81 0.88 10.32 10.00
CA ILE A 81 0.57 8.93 10.37
C ILE A 81 1.36 8.50 11.61
N LYS A 82 2.65 8.85 11.68
CA LYS A 82 3.51 8.54 12.82
C LYS A 82 2.97 9.13 14.14
N HIS A 83 2.38 10.33 14.11
CA HIS A 83 1.75 10.92 15.30
C HIS A 83 0.53 10.15 15.80
N LEU A 84 -0.14 9.42 14.94
CA LEU A 84 -1.27 8.56 15.31
C LEU A 84 -0.84 7.20 15.88
N LEU A 85 0.43 6.86 15.83
CA LEU A 85 0.95 5.60 16.36
C LEU A 85 1.42 5.75 17.80
N LYS A 86 1.12 4.75 18.63
CA LYS A 86 1.72 4.58 19.95
C LYS A 86 3.26 4.41 19.83
N PRO A 87 4.03 4.53 20.93
CA PRO A 87 5.38 3.99 20.97
C PRO A 87 5.39 2.54 20.49
N ASP A 88 6.35 2.15 19.65
CA ASP A 88 6.44 0.83 18.99
C ASP A 88 5.26 0.46 18.07
N GLY A 89 4.33 1.38 17.85
CA GLY A 89 3.22 1.19 16.90
C GLY A 89 3.72 1.05 15.47
N GLN A 90 2.94 0.37 14.63
CA GLN A 90 3.34 0.02 13.26
C GLN A 90 2.41 0.63 12.22
N VAL A 91 3.01 1.11 11.12
CA VAL A 91 2.28 1.38 9.89
C VAL A 91 2.29 0.14 8.99
N LEU A 92 1.15 -0.19 8.42
CA LEU A 92 0.95 -1.29 7.48
C LEU A 92 0.55 -0.69 6.13
N ILE A 93 1.36 -0.87 5.10
CA ILE A 93 1.16 -0.25 3.79
C ILE A 93 0.98 -1.34 2.73
N ALA A 94 -0.09 -1.27 1.94
CA ALA A 94 -0.22 -2.06 0.72
C ALA A 94 -0.28 -1.09 -0.47
N ILE A 95 0.62 -1.29 -1.43
CA ILE A 95 0.81 -0.37 -2.56
C ILE A 95 1.38 -1.12 -3.77
N GLU A 96 1.04 -0.68 -4.98
CA GLU A 96 1.67 -1.16 -6.20
C GLU A 96 3.16 -0.76 -6.24
N ASN A 97 3.96 -1.66 -6.81
CA ASN A 97 5.37 -1.37 -7.09
C ASN A 97 5.50 -0.61 -8.40
N GLN A 98 6.12 0.56 -8.37
CA GLN A 98 6.44 1.35 -9.58
C GLN A 98 7.12 0.53 -10.68
N LEU A 99 7.98 -0.42 -10.29
CA LEU A 99 8.73 -1.30 -11.19
C LEU A 99 8.11 -2.70 -11.31
N GLY A 100 6.83 -2.86 -10.98
CA GLY A 100 6.14 -4.14 -11.11
C GLY A 100 6.24 -4.72 -12.53
N LEU A 101 6.58 -6.00 -12.63
CA LEU A 101 6.77 -6.67 -13.92
C LEU A 101 5.58 -6.50 -14.86
N LYS A 102 4.36 -6.45 -14.29
CA LYS A 102 3.12 -6.23 -15.07
C LYS A 102 3.16 -5.01 -15.97
N TYR A 103 3.81 -3.92 -15.53
CA TYR A 103 3.90 -2.68 -16.32
C TYR A 103 4.83 -2.82 -17.52
N PHE A 104 5.96 -3.52 -17.35
CA PHE A 104 6.84 -3.87 -18.47
C PHE A 104 6.18 -4.84 -19.45
N ALA A 105 5.31 -5.72 -18.94
CA ALA A 105 4.57 -6.68 -19.74
C ALA A 105 3.36 -6.08 -20.48
N GLY A 106 3.07 -4.79 -20.27
CA GLY A 106 2.06 -4.06 -21.01
C GLY A 106 0.76 -3.77 -20.25
N CYS A 107 0.77 -3.83 -18.91
CA CYS A 107 -0.30 -3.24 -18.11
C CYS A 107 -0.21 -1.71 -18.16
N ARG A 108 -1.35 -1.06 -18.06
CA ARG A 108 -1.42 0.37 -17.78
C ARG A 108 -1.06 0.61 -16.31
N GLU A 109 -0.55 1.78 -16.00
CA GLU A 109 -0.38 2.23 -14.63
C GLU A 109 -1.77 2.32 -13.96
N ASP A 110 -1.90 1.76 -12.75
CA ASP A 110 -3.19 1.49 -12.10
C ASP A 110 -4.00 2.76 -11.77
N HIS A 111 -3.35 3.89 -11.53
CA HIS A 111 -3.99 5.13 -11.06
C HIS A 111 -4.25 6.14 -12.17
N VAL A 112 -3.36 6.22 -13.17
CA VAL A 112 -3.47 7.17 -14.30
C VAL A 112 -3.92 6.54 -15.60
N GLY A 113 -3.91 5.21 -15.68
CA GLY A 113 -4.37 4.48 -16.87
C GLY A 113 -3.49 4.65 -18.12
N ARG A 114 -2.27 5.15 -17.99
CA ARG A 114 -1.31 5.30 -19.08
C ARG A 114 -0.29 4.16 -19.07
N TYR A 115 0.16 3.78 -20.26
CA TYR A 115 1.26 2.83 -20.39
C TYR A 115 2.57 3.48 -19.95
N PHE A 116 3.37 2.75 -19.22
CA PHE A 116 4.75 3.07 -18.80
C PHE A 116 4.91 4.31 -17.90
N GLU A 117 3.86 5.05 -17.58
CA GLU A 117 3.94 6.32 -16.82
C GLU A 117 4.71 6.17 -15.51
N GLY A 118 4.45 5.11 -14.74
CA GLY A 118 5.19 4.83 -13.51
C GLY A 118 6.67 4.53 -13.76
N ILE A 119 6.97 3.69 -14.75
CA ILE A 119 8.35 3.32 -15.13
C ILE A 119 9.12 4.54 -15.62
N GLU A 120 8.46 5.45 -16.33
CA GLU A 120 9.04 6.71 -16.83
C GLU A 120 9.13 7.80 -15.74
N GLY A 121 8.74 7.51 -14.51
CA GLY A 121 8.89 8.38 -13.35
C GLY A 121 7.81 9.43 -13.18
N TYR A 122 6.61 9.23 -13.73
CA TYR A 122 5.46 10.16 -13.64
C TYR A 122 5.77 11.55 -14.22
N THR A 123 6.45 11.60 -15.35
CA THR A 123 6.91 12.85 -15.97
C THR A 123 5.75 13.73 -16.47
N ASN A 124 4.57 13.15 -16.71
CA ASN A 124 3.40 13.83 -17.23
C ASN A 124 2.21 13.84 -16.25
N THR A 125 2.44 13.42 -15.01
CA THR A 125 1.38 13.24 -14.01
C THR A 125 1.81 13.82 -12.67
N SER A 126 0.85 14.42 -11.95
CA SER A 126 1.01 14.88 -10.57
C SER A 126 -0.16 14.38 -9.72
N GLY A 127 0.00 14.40 -8.41
CA GLY A 127 -1.05 14.04 -7.47
C GLY A 127 -1.13 12.56 -7.11
N VAL A 128 -0.49 11.67 -7.90
CA VAL A 128 -0.43 10.25 -7.60
C VAL A 128 0.93 9.68 -8.00
N ARG A 129 1.47 8.78 -7.17
CA ARG A 129 2.76 8.12 -7.44
C ARG A 129 2.86 6.81 -6.68
N THR A 130 3.37 5.79 -7.33
CA THR A 130 3.89 4.58 -6.69
C THR A 130 5.42 4.64 -6.58
N PHE A 131 6.02 3.72 -5.86
CA PHE A 131 7.44 3.76 -5.49
C PHE A 131 8.10 2.42 -5.79
N SER A 132 9.40 2.47 -6.14
CA SER A 132 10.24 1.28 -6.11
C SER A 132 10.54 0.86 -4.66
N LYS A 133 10.95 -0.39 -4.43
CA LYS A 133 11.33 -0.89 -3.10
C LYS A 133 12.31 0.05 -2.39
N LYS A 134 13.37 0.47 -3.10
CA LYS A 134 14.38 1.39 -2.56
C LYS A 134 13.79 2.77 -2.21
N ALA A 135 12.96 3.32 -3.10
CA ALA A 135 12.40 4.65 -2.89
C ALA A 135 11.47 4.70 -1.66
N ILE A 136 10.57 3.72 -1.52
CA ILE A 136 9.67 3.68 -0.37
C ILE A 136 10.40 3.35 0.94
N THR A 137 11.45 2.53 0.89
CA THR A 137 12.31 2.29 2.06
C THR A 137 12.94 3.58 2.56
N ASN A 138 13.56 4.36 1.67
CA ASN A 138 14.17 5.63 2.02
C ASN A 138 13.12 6.61 2.58
N LEU A 139 11.98 6.72 1.92
CA LEU A 139 10.88 7.58 2.35
C LEU A 139 10.42 7.24 3.78
N LEU A 140 10.28 5.97 4.11
CA LEU A 140 9.90 5.52 5.45
C LEU A 140 10.97 5.85 6.49
N LEU A 141 12.24 5.57 6.20
CA LEU A 141 13.36 5.86 7.09
C LEU A 141 13.49 7.38 7.36
N GLU A 142 13.36 8.21 6.32
CA GLU A 142 13.40 9.67 6.40
C GLU A 142 12.19 10.24 7.16
N SER A 143 11.03 9.57 7.08
CA SER A 143 9.82 9.94 7.84
C SER A 143 9.84 9.47 9.30
N GLY A 144 10.93 8.82 9.75
CA GLY A 144 11.12 8.39 11.14
C GLY A 144 10.47 7.06 11.47
N TYR A 145 10.53 6.11 10.55
CA TYR A 145 10.21 4.71 10.78
C TYR A 145 11.46 3.85 10.74
N ASP A 146 11.41 2.69 11.38
CA ASP A 146 12.45 1.66 11.42
C ASP A 146 11.86 0.28 11.15
N ASN A 147 12.71 -0.75 11.10
CA ASN A 147 12.30 -2.15 10.93
C ASN A 147 11.37 -2.35 9.74
N VAL A 148 11.71 -1.73 8.60
CA VAL A 148 10.94 -1.84 7.38
C VAL A 148 11.04 -3.26 6.83
N GLN A 149 9.92 -3.99 6.82
CA GLN A 149 9.84 -5.35 6.31
C GLN A 149 8.94 -5.39 5.09
N PHE A 150 9.35 -6.15 4.07
CA PHE A 150 8.60 -6.33 2.84
C PHE A 150 7.99 -7.72 2.76
N TYR A 151 6.75 -7.72 2.30
CA TYR A 151 6.02 -8.89 1.87
C TYR A 151 5.60 -8.67 0.43
N TYR A 152 5.58 -9.74 -0.36
CA TYR A 152 5.31 -9.71 -1.80
C TYR A 152 4.03 -10.47 -2.11
N PRO A 153 2.85 -9.81 -2.06
CA PRO A 153 1.59 -10.43 -2.43
C PRO A 153 1.59 -10.78 -3.93
N TYR A 154 1.34 -12.04 -4.26
CA TYR A 154 1.28 -12.50 -5.64
C TYR A 154 -0.14 -12.98 -5.98
N PRO A 155 -0.69 -12.62 -7.14
CA PRO A 155 -0.11 -11.74 -8.19
C PRO A 155 -0.15 -10.26 -7.86
N ASP A 156 -0.96 -9.83 -6.89
CA ASP A 156 -1.16 -8.45 -6.48
C ASP A 156 -1.76 -8.39 -5.06
N TYR A 157 -1.56 -7.28 -4.33
CA TYR A 157 -2.06 -7.15 -2.94
C TYR A 157 -3.59 -7.11 -2.84
N LYS A 158 -4.30 -6.75 -3.92
CA LYS A 158 -5.78 -6.67 -3.91
C LYS A 158 -6.43 -8.04 -3.75
N LEU A 159 -5.87 -9.06 -4.41
CA LEU A 159 -6.36 -10.45 -4.37
C LEU A 159 -5.18 -11.45 -4.39
N PRO A 160 -4.37 -11.51 -3.34
CA PRO A 160 -3.21 -12.40 -3.32
C PRO A 160 -3.63 -13.87 -3.17
N THR A 161 -2.98 -14.75 -3.92
CA THR A 161 -3.06 -16.19 -3.73
C THR A 161 -1.96 -16.70 -2.82
N THR A 162 -0.81 -16.02 -2.83
CA THR A 162 0.37 -16.32 -2.02
C THR A 162 1.05 -15.03 -1.61
N ILE A 163 1.67 -15.02 -0.45
CA ILE A 163 2.48 -13.89 0.03
C ILE A 163 3.88 -14.42 0.32
N TYR A 164 4.86 -13.88 -0.39
CA TYR A 164 6.28 -14.18 -0.21
C TYR A 164 6.94 -13.17 0.72
N THR A 165 8.13 -13.49 1.21
CA THR A 165 8.96 -12.62 2.06
C THR A 165 10.40 -12.62 1.55
N ASP A 166 11.27 -11.75 2.08
CA ASP A 166 12.68 -11.78 1.73
C ASP A 166 13.36 -13.09 2.13
N ASP A 167 12.86 -13.79 3.18
CA ASP A 167 13.38 -15.09 3.64
C ASP A 167 12.80 -16.27 2.85
N PHE A 168 11.63 -16.11 2.23
CA PHE A 168 10.88 -17.14 1.52
C PHE A 168 10.43 -16.61 0.17
N LEU A 169 11.35 -16.55 -0.77
CA LEU A 169 11.09 -16.14 -2.15
C LEU A 169 10.52 -17.33 -2.97
N PRO A 170 9.76 -17.06 -4.05
CA PRO A 170 9.23 -18.11 -4.90
C PRO A 170 10.34 -18.90 -5.58
N ALA A 171 10.10 -20.19 -5.80
CA ALA A 171 10.98 -21.04 -6.59
C ALA A 171 10.67 -20.93 -8.09
N LYS A 172 11.64 -21.30 -8.94
CA LYS A 172 11.44 -21.40 -10.39
C LYS A 172 10.24 -22.30 -10.72
N GLY A 173 9.40 -21.86 -11.65
CA GLY A 173 8.17 -22.54 -12.06
C GLY A 173 6.96 -22.32 -11.13
N GLU A 174 7.15 -21.74 -9.94
CA GLU A 174 6.06 -21.54 -8.98
C GLU A 174 5.10 -20.43 -9.42
N LEU A 175 5.59 -19.37 -10.07
CA LEU A 175 4.81 -18.25 -10.57
C LEU A 175 4.20 -18.51 -11.98
N SER A 176 3.95 -19.74 -12.32
CA SER A 176 3.43 -20.15 -13.62
C SER A 176 1.90 -19.97 -13.76
N ASN A 177 1.17 -19.88 -12.66
CA ASN A 177 -0.27 -19.67 -12.66
C ASN A 177 -0.57 -18.19 -12.39
N ASN A 178 -0.37 -17.38 -13.42
CA ASN A 178 -0.65 -15.96 -13.37
C ASN A 178 -2.17 -15.74 -13.35
N ALA A 179 -2.78 -15.78 -12.18
CA ALA A 179 -4.11 -15.21 -11.99
C ALA A 179 -3.98 -13.69 -12.17
N ARG A 180 -4.32 -13.27 -13.36
CA ARG A 180 -3.95 -11.98 -13.92
C ARG A 180 -4.73 -10.86 -13.28
N ASN A 181 -4.04 -9.83 -12.92
CA ASN A 181 -4.60 -8.53 -12.62
C ASN A 181 -5.07 -7.88 -13.93
N PHE A 182 -6.26 -8.25 -14.40
CA PHE A 182 -6.88 -7.70 -15.62
C PHE A 182 -8.02 -6.78 -15.24
N ASP A 183 -7.72 -5.70 -14.59
CA ASP A 183 -8.73 -4.69 -14.29
C ASP A 183 -9.06 -3.81 -15.50
N GLY A 184 -8.34 -3.94 -16.60
CA GLY A 184 -8.54 -3.15 -17.81
C GLY A 184 -7.80 -3.69 -19.02
N ASP A 185 -7.91 -2.97 -20.14
CA ASP A 185 -7.19 -3.26 -21.37
C ASP A 185 -5.69 -3.21 -21.15
N ARG A 186 -5.00 -4.23 -21.64
CA ARG A 186 -3.54 -4.28 -21.60
C ARG A 186 -2.96 -4.78 -22.90
N MET A 187 -1.75 -4.38 -23.22
CA MET A 187 -0.91 -5.05 -24.20
C MET A 187 -0.35 -6.34 -23.60
N VAL A 188 -0.03 -7.30 -24.44
CA VAL A 188 0.72 -8.50 -24.05
C VAL A 188 2.06 -8.45 -24.80
N LEU A 189 3.07 -7.89 -24.17
CA LEU A 189 4.38 -7.70 -24.80
C LEU A 189 5.25 -8.96 -24.68
N PHE A 190 5.06 -9.75 -23.63
CA PHE A 190 5.74 -11.03 -23.42
C PHE A 190 4.94 -11.93 -22.46
N ASP A 191 5.35 -13.19 -22.35
CA ASP A 191 4.82 -14.17 -21.40
C ASP A 191 5.44 -13.96 -20.02
N GLU A 192 4.68 -13.33 -19.11
CA GLU A 192 5.14 -13.03 -17.75
C GLU A 192 5.56 -14.28 -16.98
N THR A 193 4.91 -15.44 -17.21
CA THR A 193 5.23 -16.67 -16.48
C THR A 193 6.65 -17.15 -16.79
N LYS A 194 7.12 -16.94 -18.02
CA LYS A 194 8.49 -17.28 -18.43
C LYS A 194 9.50 -16.25 -17.93
N VAL A 195 9.12 -14.98 -17.94
CA VAL A 195 9.99 -13.90 -17.47
C VAL A 195 10.20 -13.98 -15.97
N TRP A 196 9.18 -14.41 -15.21
CA TRP A 196 9.34 -14.64 -13.77
C TRP A 196 10.47 -15.62 -13.45
N ASP A 197 10.61 -16.70 -14.19
CA ASP A 197 11.72 -17.63 -13.98
C ASP A 197 13.08 -16.98 -14.17
N THR A 198 13.22 -16.13 -15.18
CA THR A 198 14.46 -15.37 -15.44
C THR A 198 14.72 -14.33 -14.33
N VAL A 199 13.70 -13.64 -13.87
CA VAL A 199 13.77 -12.66 -12.78
C VAL A 199 14.20 -13.34 -11.47
N LEU A 200 13.67 -14.54 -11.20
CA LEU A 200 14.03 -15.35 -10.04
C LEU A 200 15.49 -15.83 -10.12
N GLU A 201 15.93 -16.34 -11.26
CA GLU A 201 17.31 -16.75 -11.48
C GLU A 201 18.31 -15.60 -11.32
N ALA A 202 17.89 -14.38 -11.66
CA ALA A 202 18.69 -13.16 -11.47
C ALA A 202 18.65 -12.61 -10.02
N GLY A 203 17.82 -13.16 -9.14
CA GLY A 203 17.65 -12.68 -7.76
C GLY A 203 16.91 -11.34 -7.66
N LEU A 204 16.09 -10.99 -8.67
CA LEU A 204 15.45 -9.68 -8.79
C LEU A 204 13.95 -9.69 -8.46
N PHE A 205 13.40 -10.78 -7.97
CA PHE A 205 11.97 -10.87 -7.67
C PHE A 205 11.48 -9.75 -6.74
N PRO A 206 12.17 -9.41 -5.64
CA PRO A 206 11.74 -8.32 -4.76
C PRO A 206 11.61 -6.97 -5.46
N GLU A 207 12.44 -6.70 -6.45
CA GLU A 207 12.45 -5.43 -7.18
C GLU A 207 11.34 -5.36 -8.24
N PHE A 208 10.92 -6.51 -8.78
CA PHE A 208 9.94 -6.61 -9.87
C PHE A 208 8.57 -7.16 -9.42
N SER A 209 8.39 -7.54 -8.14
CA SER A 209 7.06 -7.95 -7.65
C SER A 209 6.05 -6.85 -7.94
N ASN A 210 4.79 -7.22 -8.29
CA ASN A 210 3.82 -6.26 -8.80
C ASN A 210 3.31 -5.29 -7.72
N SER A 211 3.41 -5.69 -6.45
CA SER A 211 2.99 -4.88 -5.31
C SER A 211 3.74 -5.27 -4.05
N PHE A 212 3.64 -4.43 -3.05
CA PHE A 212 4.22 -4.63 -1.73
C PHE A 212 3.11 -4.61 -0.66
N PHE A 213 3.29 -5.42 0.37
CA PHE A 213 2.75 -5.17 1.69
C PHE A 213 3.95 -4.92 2.61
N ILE A 214 3.95 -3.78 3.29
CA ILE A 214 5.10 -3.28 4.05
C ILE A 214 4.65 -3.08 5.49
N THR A 215 5.50 -3.48 6.43
CA THR A 215 5.37 -3.10 7.84
C THR A 215 6.55 -2.24 8.23
N ALA A 216 6.33 -1.19 9.00
CA ALA A 216 7.38 -0.35 9.55
C ALA A 216 7.00 0.13 10.95
N VAL A 217 7.98 0.16 11.86
CA VAL A 217 7.79 0.54 13.25
C VAL A 217 8.08 2.03 13.42
N LYS A 218 7.28 2.71 14.23
CA LYS A 218 7.56 4.08 14.64
C LYS A 218 8.90 4.15 15.38
N ARG A 219 9.82 4.99 14.88
CA ARG A 219 11.05 5.34 15.61
C ARG A 219 10.72 6.25 16.77
N GLU A 220 11.31 6.01 17.92
CA GLU A 220 11.22 6.87 19.10
C GLU A 220 11.72 8.31 18.86
#